data_bd1fef2b9ac0918f55ecc6fb921f1783
#
_entry.id   bd1fef2b9ac0918f55ecc6fb921f1783
#
_cell.length_a   1.000
_cell.length_b   1.000
_cell.length_c   1.000
_cell.angle_alpha   90.00
_cell.angle_beta   90.00
_cell.angle_gamma   90.00
#
_symmetry.space_group_name_H-M   'P 1'
#
loop_
_entity.id
_entity.type
_entity.pdbx_description
1 polymer ?
#
loop_
_entity_poly.entity_id
_entity_poly.type
_entity_poly.pdbx_seq_one_letter_code
_entity_poly.pdbx_strand_id
1 'polypeptide(L)'
;VELSGRFSQRVQIQTGSGEISAKEAGFGSVNLRTASGNMDLYNVLADTLEIHCASGDLELNRVCGKSLVLESKSGDMDLVDTLSKGTFRCKTVSGDMDLQRVDGQDMYLETVSGDISGSLLHGKHFTTGTVSGDIDVEDGTPMGNCRIATVSGDVELVIAEE
;
A
#
# COMPACT_ATOMS: atom_id res chain seq x y z
N VAL A 1 5.19 -4.61 -18.70
CA VAL A 1 4.19 -3.66 -19.24
C VAL A 1 4.54 -2.28 -18.73
N GLU A 2 4.62 -1.31 -19.63
CA GLU A 2 4.93 0.07 -19.28
C GLU A 2 3.74 0.97 -19.60
N LEU A 3 3.36 1.83 -18.65
CA LEU A 3 2.22 2.73 -18.76
C LEU A 3 2.67 4.16 -18.46
N SER A 4 2.28 5.09 -19.32
CA SER A 4 2.50 6.53 -19.10
C SER A 4 1.39 7.34 -19.74
N GLY A 5 1.13 8.56 -19.23
CA GLY A 5 0.10 9.43 -19.77
C GLY A 5 -1.22 9.39 -18.99
N ARG A 6 -2.27 9.95 -19.56
CA ARG A 6 -3.59 10.05 -18.91
C ARG A 6 -4.58 9.09 -19.52
N PHE A 7 -5.25 8.36 -18.66
CA PHE A 7 -6.27 7.38 -19.03
C PHE A 7 -7.59 7.75 -18.34
N SER A 8 -8.55 8.23 -19.08
CA SER A 8 -9.85 8.64 -18.55
C SER A 8 -10.81 7.50 -18.31
N GLN A 9 -10.52 6.34 -18.87
CA GLN A 9 -11.35 5.13 -18.76
C GLN A 9 -10.74 4.13 -17.78
N ARG A 10 -11.49 3.08 -17.52
CA ARG A 10 -11.01 1.97 -16.71
C ARG A 10 -9.89 1.23 -17.42
N VAL A 11 -8.77 1.08 -16.77
CA VAL A 11 -7.63 0.31 -17.25
C VAL A 11 -7.52 -0.98 -16.44
N GLN A 12 -7.42 -2.10 -17.13
CA GLN A 12 -7.23 -3.40 -16.51
C GLN A 12 -6.08 -4.11 -17.19
N ILE A 13 -5.09 -4.51 -16.40
CA ILE A 13 -3.91 -5.21 -16.90
C ILE A 13 -3.73 -6.48 -16.09
N GLN A 14 -3.56 -7.59 -16.77
CA GLN A 14 -3.27 -8.86 -16.16
C GLN A 14 -2.11 -9.51 -16.90
N THR A 15 -1.10 -9.92 -16.14
CA THR A 15 0.04 -10.66 -16.69
C THR A 15 0.32 -11.90 -15.86
N GLY A 16 0.78 -12.96 -16.50
CA GLY A 16 1.21 -14.16 -15.80
C GLY A 16 2.61 -13.98 -15.21
N SER A 17 3.48 -13.34 -15.93
CA SER A 17 4.86 -13.06 -15.48
C SER A 17 5.38 -11.80 -16.15
N GLY A 18 6.24 -11.09 -15.47
CA GLY A 18 6.83 -9.87 -15.98
C GLY A 18 6.46 -8.64 -15.18
N GLU A 19 7.25 -7.64 -15.34
CA GLU A 19 7.11 -6.37 -14.64
C GLU A 19 6.00 -5.51 -15.19
N ILE A 20 5.28 -4.83 -14.30
CA ILE A 20 4.35 -3.77 -14.65
C ILE A 20 4.93 -2.47 -14.10
N SER A 21 5.14 -1.50 -14.98
CA SER A 21 5.67 -0.20 -14.60
C SER A 21 4.72 0.91 -15.05
N ALA A 22 4.36 1.80 -14.14
CA ALA A 22 3.56 2.98 -14.46
C ALA A 22 4.32 4.22 -13.99
N LYS A 23 4.61 5.12 -14.92
CA LYS A 23 5.35 6.35 -14.63
C LYS A 23 4.62 7.56 -15.16
N GLU A 24 4.49 8.58 -14.31
CA GLU A 24 3.83 9.84 -14.66
C GLU A 24 2.47 9.61 -15.34
N ALA A 25 1.64 8.79 -14.70
CA ALA A 25 0.36 8.38 -15.26
C ALA A 25 -0.81 8.83 -14.39
N GLY A 26 -1.93 9.10 -15.05
CA GLY A 26 -3.19 9.42 -14.39
C GLY A 26 -4.29 8.48 -14.86
N PHE A 27 -5.04 7.95 -13.91
CA PHE A 27 -6.09 6.98 -14.19
C PHE A 27 -7.40 7.39 -13.49
N GLY A 28 -8.53 7.08 -14.12
CA GLY A 28 -9.80 7.09 -13.40
C GLY A 28 -9.90 5.86 -12.51
N SER A 29 -9.91 4.67 -13.10
CA SER A 29 -9.92 3.42 -12.36
C SER A 29 -8.90 2.47 -12.98
N VAL A 30 -8.03 1.90 -12.17
CA VAL A 30 -7.00 0.98 -12.65
C VAL A 30 -6.94 -0.28 -11.80
N ASN A 31 -6.85 -1.42 -12.46
CA ASN A 31 -6.69 -2.72 -11.83
C ASN A 31 -5.49 -3.43 -12.45
N LEU A 32 -4.48 -3.70 -11.64
CA LEU A 32 -3.25 -4.35 -12.07
C LEU A 32 -3.12 -5.70 -11.38
N ARG A 33 -2.90 -6.76 -12.14
CA ARG A 33 -2.73 -8.11 -11.62
C ARG A 33 -1.53 -8.80 -12.23
N THR A 34 -0.70 -9.40 -11.39
CA THR A 34 0.37 -10.28 -11.85
C THR A 34 0.42 -11.55 -11.00
N ALA A 35 0.78 -12.66 -11.62
CA ALA A 35 1.05 -13.89 -10.88
C ALA A 35 2.50 -13.90 -10.38
N SER A 36 3.45 -13.45 -11.18
CA SER A 36 4.84 -13.30 -10.75
C SER A 36 5.50 -12.15 -11.49
N GLY A 37 6.15 -11.29 -10.77
CA GLY A 37 6.80 -10.10 -11.32
C GLY A 37 6.53 -8.89 -10.47
N ASN A 38 7.42 -7.93 -10.56
CA ASN A 38 7.35 -6.73 -9.74
C ASN A 38 6.44 -5.67 -10.36
N MET A 39 5.92 -4.80 -9.50
CA MET A 39 5.13 -3.65 -9.94
C MET A 39 5.75 -2.37 -9.40
N ASP A 40 6.10 -1.47 -10.31
CA ASP A 40 6.70 -0.18 -9.98
C ASP A 40 5.77 0.95 -10.43
N LEU A 41 5.27 1.71 -9.48
CA LEU A 41 4.45 2.87 -9.77
C LEU A 41 5.15 4.13 -9.27
N TYR A 42 5.39 5.07 -10.17
CA TYR A 42 6.07 6.32 -9.87
C TYR A 42 5.24 7.50 -10.36
N ASN A 43 4.93 8.42 -9.46
CA ASN A 43 4.18 9.64 -9.77
C ASN A 43 2.84 9.34 -10.48
N VAL A 44 2.01 8.53 -9.82
CA VAL A 44 0.73 8.06 -10.36
C VAL A 44 -0.44 8.67 -9.60
N LEU A 45 -1.43 9.14 -10.32
CA LEU A 45 -2.70 9.62 -9.78
C LEU A 45 -3.82 8.69 -10.27
N ALA A 46 -4.65 8.22 -9.35
CA ALA A 46 -5.80 7.39 -9.70
C ALA A 46 -6.97 7.66 -8.76
N ASP A 47 -8.19 7.66 -9.27
CA ASP A 47 -9.35 7.69 -8.40
C ASP A 47 -9.47 6.37 -7.63
N THR A 48 -9.37 5.27 -8.33
CA THR A 48 -9.36 3.92 -7.74
C THR A 48 -8.17 3.14 -8.28
N LEU A 49 -7.34 2.64 -7.38
CA LEU A 49 -6.20 1.80 -7.70
C LEU A 49 -6.34 0.46 -6.98
N GLU A 50 -6.41 -0.63 -7.73
CA GLU A 50 -6.37 -2.00 -7.21
C GLU A 50 -5.14 -2.72 -7.76
N ILE A 51 -4.34 -3.27 -6.87
CA ILE A 51 -3.16 -4.06 -7.23
C ILE A 51 -3.23 -5.42 -6.54
N HIS A 52 -3.10 -6.47 -7.34
CA HIS A 52 -3.03 -7.84 -6.83
C HIS A 52 -1.80 -8.53 -7.39
N CYS A 53 -0.93 -8.98 -6.50
CA CYS A 53 0.28 -9.71 -6.83
C CYS A 53 0.28 -11.07 -6.11
N ALA A 54 0.64 -12.15 -6.80
CA ALA A 54 0.79 -13.42 -6.11
C ALA A 54 2.22 -13.58 -5.58
N SER A 55 3.23 -13.25 -6.39
CA SER A 55 4.62 -13.23 -5.94
C SER A 55 5.40 -12.15 -6.70
N GLY A 56 6.12 -11.34 -5.99
CA GLY A 56 6.84 -10.20 -6.52
C GLY A 56 6.64 -8.98 -5.63
N ASP A 57 7.52 -8.04 -5.73
CA ASP A 57 7.52 -6.86 -4.90
C ASP A 57 6.67 -5.74 -5.50
N LEU A 58 6.10 -4.93 -4.61
CA LEU A 58 5.34 -3.75 -4.99
C LEU A 58 6.10 -2.50 -4.52
N GLU A 59 6.46 -1.65 -5.46
CA GLU A 59 7.09 -0.37 -5.16
C GLU A 59 6.19 0.76 -5.64
N LEU A 60 5.72 1.58 -4.71
CA LEU A 60 4.90 2.75 -4.99
C LEU A 60 5.61 4.01 -4.48
N ASN A 61 5.82 4.95 -5.38
CA ASN A 61 6.46 6.20 -5.04
C ASN A 61 5.65 7.37 -5.61
N ARG A 62 5.20 8.28 -4.74
CA ARG A 62 4.34 9.42 -5.10
C ARG A 62 3.05 8.99 -5.78
N VAL A 63 2.35 8.08 -5.15
CA VAL A 63 1.06 7.60 -5.65
C VAL A 63 -0.06 8.22 -4.82
N CYS A 64 -1.04 8.79 -5.48
CA CYS A 64 -2.18 9.43 -4.83
C CYS A 64 -3.50 8.92 -5.43
N GLY A 65 -4.50 8.76 -4.59
CA GLY A 65 -5.81 8.34 -5.04
C GLY A 65 -6.91 8.57 -4.01
N LYS A 66 -8.13 8.26 -4.39
CA LYS A 66 -9.27 8.29 -3.48
C LYS A 66 -9.44 6.96 -2.76
N SER A 67 -9.18 5.85 -3.46
CA SER A 67 -9.22 4.51 -2.89
C SER A 67 -8.04 3.70 -3.42
N LEU A 68 -7.23 3.19 -2.51
CA LEU A 68 -6.06 2.37 -2.83
C LEU A 68 -6.22 1.00 -2.17
N VAL A 69 -6.13 -0.06 -2.97
CA VAL A 69 -6.18 -1.45 -2.50
C VAL A 69 -4.96 -2.19 -3.04
N LEU A 70 -4.12 -2.65 -2.15
CA LEU A 70 -2.87 -3.33 -2.47
C LEU A 70 -2.87 -4.70 -1.78
N GLU A 71 -2.78 -5.76 -2.57
CA GLU A 71 -2.75 -7.13 -2.05
C GLU A 71 -1.59 -7.91 -2.65
N SER A 72 -0.79 -8.53 -1.80
CA SER A 72 0.24 -9.49 -2.20
C SER A 72 0.10 -10.77 -1.39
N LYS A 73 0.49 -11.90 -1.95
CA LYS A 73 0.60 -13.15 -1.19
C LYS A 73 2.01 -13.32 -0.65
N SER A 74 3.01 -13.08 -1.47
CA SER A 74 4.41 -13.13 -1.05
C SER A 74 5.20 -12.10 -1.83
N GLY A 75 6.01 -11.36 -1.16
CA GLY A 75 6.77 -10.24 -1.69
C GLY A 75 6.58 -9.01 -0.82
N ASP A 76 7.55 -8.16 -0.85
CA ASP A 76 7.56 -6.98 0.00
C ASP A 76 6.79 -5.82 -0.65
N MET A 77 6.33 -4.91 0.19
CA MET A 77 5.64 -3.70 -0.24
C MET A 77 6.38 -2.47 0.25
N ASP A 78 6.96 -1.72 -0.67
CA ASP A 78 7.62 -0.45 -0.38
C ASP A 78 6.75 0.71 -0.85
N LEU A 79 6.26 1.48 0.09
CA LEU A 79 5.36 2.59 -0.18
C LEU A 79 5.99 3.89 0.30
N VAL A 80 6.27 4.80 -0.64
CA VAL A 80 6.87 6.10 -0.34
C VAL A 80 5.94 7.20 -0.83
N ASP A 81 5.66 8.18 0.01
CA ASP A 81 4.79 9.32 -0.34
C ASP A 81 3.46 8.88 -0.98
N THR A 82 2.85 7.82 -0.43
CA THR A 82 1.60 7.26 -0.96
C THR A 82 0.43 7.74 -0.13
N LEU A 83 -0.51 8.41 -0.79
CA LEU A 83 -1.62 9.09 -0.13
C LEU A 83 -2.96 8.63 -0.68
N SER A 84 -3.91 8.36 0.22
CA SER A 84 -5.30 8.12 -0.13
C SER A 84 -6.21 9.12 0.55
N LYS A 85 -7.12 9.71 -0.19
CA LYS A 85 -8.12 10.63 0.37
C LYS A 85 -9.26 9.91 1.09
N GLY A 86 -9.41 8.63 0.85
CA GLY A 86 -10.42 7.80 1.48
C GLY A 86 -9.80 6.52 2.04
N THR A 87 -10.13 5.39 1.46
CA THR A 87 -9.69 4.08 1.94
C THR A 87 -8.29 3.72 1.43
N PHE A 88 -7.45 3.25 2.33
CA PHE A 88 -6.13 2.72 2.04
C PHE A 88 -6.02 1.32 2.64
N ARG A 89 -5.96 0.30 1.79
CA ARG A 89 -5.88 -1.09 2.24
C ARG A 89 -4.63 -1.75 1.69
N CYS A 90 -3.78 -2.22 2.59
CA CYS A 90 -2.62 -3.03 2.28
C CYS A 90 -2.74 -4.39 2.95
N LYS A 91 -2.57 -5.46 2.17
CA LYS A 91 -2.64 -6.81 2.69
C LYS A 91 -1.55 -7.68 2.09
N THR A 92 -0.83 -8.39 2.93
CA THR A 92 0.09 -9.43 2.50
C THR A 92 -0.09 -10.68 3.35
N VAL A 93 0.33 -11.82 2.84
CA VAL A 93 0.35 -13.06 3.63
C VAL A 93 1.74 -13.26 4.21
N SER A 94 2.77 -13.20 3.39
CA SER A 94 4.16 -13.27 3.83
C SER A 94 4.98 -12.26 3.06
N GLY A 95 5.61 -11.38 3.74
CA GLY A 95 6.37 -10.26 3.18
C GLY A 95 6.21 -9.06 4.08
N ASP A 96 7.18 -8.19 4.02
CA ASP A 96 7.19 -7.02 4.88
C ASP A 96 6.54 -5.82 4.20
N MET A 97 6.02 -4.91 5.01
CA MET A 97 5.49 -3.63 4.55
C MET A 97 6.37 -2.50 5.09
N ASP A 98 7.02 -1.78 4.21
CA ASP A 98 7.76 -0.57 4.55
C ASP A 98 6.99 0.66 4.07
N LEU A 99 6.59 1.49 5.00
CA LEU A 99 5.75 2.66 4.76
C LEU A 99 6.55 3.92 5.08
N GLN A 100 6.72 4.80 4.09
CA GLN A 100 7.41 6.06 4.30
C GLN A 100 6.50 7.22 3.92
N ARG A 101 6.05 7.98 4.91
CA ARG A 101 5.14 9.12 4.74
C ARG A 101 3.87 8.74 3.98
N VAL A 102 3.23 7.70 4.47
CA VAL A 102 1.98 7.18 3.92
C VAL A 102 0.81 7.75 4.71
N ASP A 103 -0.29 8.03 4.05
CA ASP A 103 -1.49 8.50 4.72
C ASP A 103 -2.77 8.04 4.01
N GLY A 104 -3.82 7.93 4.79
CA GLY A 104 -5.17 7.62 4.31
C GLY A 104 -6.18 7.96 5.38
N GLN A 105 -7.41 8.27 5.01
CA GLN A 105 -8.47 8.55 5.98
C GLN A 105 -8.80 7.30 6.80
N ASP A 106 -9.04 6.21 6.11
CA ASP A 106 -9.27 4.90 6.73
C ASP A 106 -8.23 3.92 6.20
N MET A 107 -7.31 3.54 7.05
CA MET A 107 -6.21 2.65 6.71
C MET A 107 -6.45 1.25 7.26
N TYR A 108 -6.16 0.24 6.46
CA TYR A 108 -6.22 -1.16 6.85
C TYR A 108 -4.91 -1.83 6.44
N LEU A 109 -4.14 -2.22 7.43
CA LEU A 109 -2.87 -2.89 7.24
C LEU A 109 -2.98 -4.31 7.80
N GLU A 110 -2.87 -5.31 6.95
CA GLU A 110 -3.02 -6.70 7.35
C GLU A 110 -1.84 -7.54 6.84
N THR A 111 -1.27 -8.35 7.71
CA THR A 111 -0.30 -9.38 7.35
C THR A 111 -0.55 -10.64 8.14
N VAL A 112 -0.12 -11.78 7.62
CA VAL A 112 -0.14 -13.03 8.39
C VAL A 112 1.23 -13.25 9.03
N SER A 113 2.29 -13.22 8.24
CA SER A 113 3.67 -13.30 8.74
C SER A 113 4.54 -12.33 7.97
N GLY A 114 5.05 -11.38 8.64
CA GLY A 114 5.84 -10.29 8.07
C GLY A 114 5.68 -9.06 8.94
N ASP A 115 6.63 -8.19 8.88
CA ASP A 115 6.65 -7.01 9.70
C ASP A 115 6.04 -5.80 8.98
N ILE A 116 5.48 -4.89 9.74
CA ILE A 116 4.98 -3.61 9.24
C ILE A 116 5.78 -2.52 9.92
N SER A 117 6.53 -1.78 9.13
CA SER A 117 7.36 -0.71 9.68
C SER A 117 7.24 0.57 8.86
N GLY A 118 7.57 1.69 9.48
CA GLY A 118 7.69 2.92 8.75
C GLY A 118 7.05 4.14 9.42
N SER A 119 6.61 5.09 8.60
CA SER A 119 6.07 6.35 9.08
C SER A 119 4.77 6.74 8.37
N LEU A 120 3.86 7.33 9.14
CA LEU A 120 2.61 7.93 8.66
C LEU A 120 2.71 9.45 8.72
N LEU A 121 2.05 10.15 7.84
CA LEU A 121 2.07 11.62 7.84
C LEU A 121 1.29 12.23 9.00
N HIS A 122 0.25 11.55 9.44
CA HIS A 122 -0.62 12.05 10.52
C HIS A 122 -0.94 10.94 11.50
N GLY A 123 -1.14 11.31 12.76
CA GLY A 123 -1.63 10.39 13.77
C GLY A 123 -2.97 9.78 13.41
N LYS A 124 -3.25 8.60 13.94
CA LYS A 124 -4.48 7.85 13.66
C LYS A 124 -5.10 7.34 14.95
N HIS A 125 -6.38 7.04 14.89
CA HIS A 125 -6.99 6.15 15.87
C HIS A 125 -6.61 4.73 15.51
N PHE A 126 -5.69 4.16 16.27
CA PHE A 126 -5.21 2.82 16.01
C PHE A 126 -6.11 1.76 16.64
N THR A 127 -6.48 0.77 15.85
CA THR A 127 -7.08 -0.48 16.32
C THR A 127 -6.16 -1.62 15.91
N THR A 128 -5.52 -2.24 16.88
CA THR A 128 -4.48 -3.22 16.62
C THR A 128 -4.86 -4.59 17.14
N GLY A 129 -4.43 -5.63 16.46
CA GLY A 129 -4.60 -7.01 16.88
C GLY A 129 -3.48 -7.89 16.37
N THR A 130 -2.90 -8.68 17.28
CA THR A 130 -1.90 -9.67 16.92
C THR A 130 -2.13 -10.95 17.74
N VAL A 131 -1.66 -12.07 17.21
CA VAL A 131 -1.61 -13.34 17.95
C VAL A 131 -0.25 -13.49 18.62
N SER A 132 0.81 -13.23 17.88
CA SER A 132 2.19 -13.22 18.39
C SER A 132 2.99 -12.16 17.64
N GLY A 133 3.68 -11.34 18.37
CA GLY A 133 4.43 -10.21 17.84
C GLY A 133 4.16 -8.96 18.65
N ASP A 134 5.02 -8.00 18.52
CA ASP A 134 4.92 -6.74 19.23
C ASP A 134 4.31 -5.66 18.35
N ILE A 135 3.56 -4.77 18.97
CA ILE A 135 2.97 -3.63 18.25
C ILE A 135 3.39 -2.36 18.95
N ASP A 136 4.19 -1.56 18.28
CA ASP A 136 4.61 -0.25 18.70
C ASP A 136 4.16 0.80 17.70
N VAL A 137 3.21 1.63 18.09
CA VAL A 137 2.67 2.69 17.24
C VAL A 137 2.73 4.02 17.99
N GLU A 138 3.25 5.02 17.33
CA GLU A 138 3.37 6.34 17.92
C GLU A 138 2.03 7.08 17.95
N ASP A 139 1.67 7.61 19.10
CA ASP A 139 0.47 8.41 19.27
C ASP A 139 0.68 9.82 18.72
N GLY A 140 -0.28 10.29 17.95
CA GLY A 140 -0.31 11.66 17.45
C GLY A 140 -1.73 12.20 17.49
N THR A 141 -1.93 13.44 17.02
CA THR A 141 -3.28 13.98 16.86
C THR A 141 -4.03 13.16 15.81
N PRO A 142 -5.13 12.46 16.17
CA PRO A 142 -5.78 11.55 15.23
C PRO A 142 -6.45 12.28 14.07
N MET A 143 -6.05 11.94 12.87
CA MET A 143 -6.66 12.43 11.61
C MET A 143 -7.09 11.25 10.75
N GLY A 144 -8.03 10.46 11.25
CA GLY A 144 -8.52 9.26 10.59
C GLY A 144 -8.29 8.00 11.40
N ASN A 145 -8.59 6.86 10.81
CA ASN A 145 -8.52 5.56 11.46
C ASN A 145 -7.44 4.69 10.83
N CYS A 146 -6.80 3.85 11.64
CA CYS A 146 -5.88 2.84 11.15
C CYS A 146 -6.12 1.51 11.87
N ARG A 147 -6.50 0.50 11.12
CA ARG A 147 -6.65 -0.84 11.65
C ARG A 147 -5.48 -1.70 11.21
N ILE A 148 -4.82 -2.31 12.16
CA ILE A 148 -3.65 -3.15 11.94
C ILE A 148 -3.96 -4.54 12.48
N ALA A 149 -3.78 -5.55 11.65
CA ALA A 149 -3.96 -6.94 12.04
C ALA A 149 -2.78 -7.77 11.55
N THR A 150 -2.14 -8.49 12.46
CA THR A 150 -1.09 -9.45 12.14
C THR A 150 -1.33 -10.75 12.90
N VAL A 151 -0.84 -11.85 12.40
CA VAL A 151 -0.85 -13.12 13.16
C VAL A 151 0.51 -13.30 13.84
N SER A 152 1.59 -13.20 13.10
CA SER A 152 2.94 -13.24 13.63
C SER A 152 3.82 -12.26 12.87
N GLY A 153 4.32 -11.30 13.54
CA GLY A 153 5.12 -10.22 12.96
C GLY A 153 5.01 -8.99 13.83
N ASP A 154 6.01 -8.17 13.76
CA ASP A 154 6.07 -6.97 14.56
C ASP A 154 5.55 -5.77 13.77
N VAL A 155 5.02 -4.80 14.49
CA VAL A 155 4.53 -3.55 13.90
C VAL A 155 5.22 -2.38 14.59
N GLU A 156 5.93 -1.59 13.81
CA GLU A 156 6.57 -0.37 14.30
C GLU A 156 6.22 0.80 13.38
N LEU A 157 5.36 1.69 13.85
CA LEU A 157 4.94 2.87 13.09
C LEU A 157 5.16 4.14 13.89
N VAL A 158 5.82 5.10 13.27
CA VAL A 158 6.04 6.43 13.82
C VAL A 158 5.29 7.47 13.00
N ILE A 159 5.11 8.66 13.55
CA ILE A 159 4.54 9.78 12.80
C ILE A 159 5.70 10.56 12.18
N ALA A 160 5.62 10.77 10.87
CA ALA A 160 6.66 11.52 10.16
C ALA A 160 6.66 12.98 10.62
N GLU A 161 7.81 13.49 10.99
CA GLU A 161 7.96 14.91 11.25
C GLU A 161 7.96 15.70 9.93
N GLU A 162 7.23 16.79 9.93
CA GLU A 162 7.27 17.73 8.80
C GLU A 162 8.58 18.52 8.77
#